data_b2566e68aee73f6c749633e5607c934e
#
_entry.id   b2566e68aee73f6c749633e5607c934e
#
_cell.length_a   1.000
_cell.length_b   1.000
_cell.length_c   1.000
_cell.angle_alpha   90.00
_cell.angle_beta   90.00
_cell.angle_gamma   90.00
#
_symmetry.space_group_name_H-M   'P 1'
#
loop_
_entity.id
_entity.type
_entity.pdbx_description
1 polymer ?
#
loop_
_entity_poly.entity_id
_entity_poly.type
_entity_poly.pdbx_seq_one_letter_code
_entity_poly.pdbx_strand_id
1 'polypeptide(L)'
;MSTELTYRQHVQNLDTLLNEVREAMESEDYEAIAPLSVDDIITRRVWLTFGGPNVYIDFRLIDEGSFYSCQSATYVHAWGNNRQEYQLSEAEADELFNAYALELKI
;
A
#
# COMPACT_ATOMS: atom_id res chain seq x y z
N MET A 1 21.08 0.86 -15.06
CA MET A 1 20.59 -0.52 -15.26
C MET A 1 19.24 -0.66 -14.59
N SER A 2 18.25 -1.11 -15.30
CA SER A 2 16.93 -1.29 -14.74
C SER A 2 16.93 -2.44 -13.75
N THR A 3 16.35 -2.23 -12.56
CA THR A 3 16.14 -3.26 -11.56
C THR A 3 14.71 -3.79 -11.58
N GLU A 4 13.89 -3.28 -12.51
CA GLU A 4 12.52 -3.72 -12.63
C GLU A 4 12.45 -5.14 -13.18
N LEU A 5 11.67 -5.97 -12.48
CA LEU A 5 11.40 -7.33 -12.93
C LEU A 5 10.26 -7.34 -13.94
N THR A 6 10.33 -8.24 -14.92
CA THR A 6 9.22 -8.46 -15.83
C THR A 6 8.07 -9.14 -15.08
N TYR A 7 6.85 -9.04 -15.60
CA TYR A 7 5.69 -9.74 -15.03
C TYR A 7 5.96 -11.23 -14.84
N ARG A 8 6.58 -11.86 -15.84
CA ARG A 8 6.93 -13.29 -15.78
C ARG A 8 7.88 -13.60 -14.62
N GLN A 9 8.89 -12.75 -14.39
CA GLN A 9 9.83 -12.91 -13.30
C GLN A 9 9.14 -12.78 -11.94
N HIS A 10 8.20 -11.86 -11.80
CA HIS A 10 7.42 -11.71 -10.57
C HIS A 10 6.58 -12.96 -10.29
N VAL A 11 5.93 -13.53 -11.31
CA VAL A 11 5.14 -14.75 -11.17
C VAL A 11 6.03 -15.93 -10.75
N GLN A 12 7.20 -16.08 -11.38
CA GLN A 12 8.15 -17.14 -11.05
C GLN A 12 8.66 -17.00 -9.60
N ASN A 13 8.94 -15.77 -9.18
CA ASN A 13 9.39 -15.52 -7.81
C ASN A 13 8.31 -15.87 -6.79
N LEU A 14 7.06 -15.57 -7.09
CA LEU A 14 5.94 -15.93 -6.24
C LEU A 14 5.77 -17.45 -6.13
N ASP A 15 5.85 -18.16 -7.26
CA ASP A 15 5.73 -19.62 -7.26
C ASP A 15 6.84 -20.27 -6.44
N THR A 16 8.07 -19.77 -6.55
CA THR A 16 9.20 -20.24 -5.76
C THR A 16 8.93 -20.02 -4.26
N LEU A 17 8.46 -18.82 -3.89
CA LEU A 17 8.13 -18.52 -2.51
C LEU A 17 7.03 -19.44 -1.98
N LEU A 18 5.98 -19.68 -2.75
CA LEU A 18 4.89 -20.56 -2.35
C LEU A 18 5.37 -21.98 -2.09
N ASN A 19 6.28 -22.48 -2.93
CA ASN A 19 6.86 -23.81 -2.74
C ASN A 19 7.72 -23.87 -1.48
N GLU A 20 8.54 -22.87 -1.24
CA GLU A 20 9.36 -22.77 -0.03
C GLU A 20 8.51 -22.73 1.23
N VAL A 21 7.42 -21.96 1.21
CA VAL A 21 6.50 -21.86 2.33
C VAL A 21 5.84 -23.21 2.61
N ARG A 22 5.39 -23.93 1.57
CA ARG A 22 4.77 -25.25 1.72
C ARG A 22 5.74 -26.25 2.34
N GLU A 23 6.99 -26.28 1.86
CA GLU A 23 8.03 -27.15 2.40
C GLU A 23 8.34 -26.81 3.86
N ALA A 24 8.46 -25.53 4.18
CA ALA A 24 8.72 -25.08 5.54
C ALA A 24 7.58 -25.46 6.50
N MET A 25 6.34 -25.33 6.05
CA MET A 25 5.17 -25.70 6.85
C MET A 25 5.09 -27.21 7.10
N GLU A 26 5.41 -28.03 6.10
CA GLU A 26 5.42 -29.48 6.23
C GLU A 26 6.51 -29.97 7.17
N SER A 27 7.70 -29.36 7.11
CA SER A 27 8.85 -29.71 7.93
C SER A 27 8.90 -28.98 9.28
N GLU A 28 7.97 -28.05 9.52
CA GLU A 28 7.94 -27.17 10.69
C GLU A 28 9.21 -26.32 10.83
N ASP A 29 9.87 -26.01 9.70
CA ASP A 29 11.04 -25.16 9.67
C ASP A 29 10.66 -23.72 9.37
N TYR A 30 10.09 -23.04 10.37
CA TYR A 30 9.59 -21.68 10.21
C TYR A 30 10.68 -20.63 10.04
N GLU A 31 11.91 -20.93 10.46
CA GLU A 31 13.04 -20.03 10.27
C GLU A 31 13.38 -19.85 8.79
N ALA A 32 13.12 -20.88 7.97
CA ALA A 32 13.40 -20.84 6.54
C ALA A 32 12.58 -19.77 5.82
N ILE A 33 11.44 -19.38 6.38
CA ILE A 33 10.53 -18.39 5.79
C ILE A 33 10.35 -17.16 6.67
N ALA A 34 11.18 -16.99 7.68
CA ALA A 34 11.09 -15.83 8.58
C ALA A 34 11.30 -14.52 7.80
N PRO A 35 10.40 -13.55 7.94
CA PRO A 35 10.57 -12.27 7.25
C PRO A 35 11.66 -11.43 7.90
N LEU A 36 12.16 -10.44 7.14
CA LEU A 36 13.10 -9.45 7.68
C LEU A 36 12.39 -8.53 8.66
N SER A 37 11.16 -8.19 8.37
CA SER A 37 10.33 -7.36 9.24
C SER A 37 8.87 -7.51 8.84
N VAL A 38 7.98 -7.06 9.72
CA VAL A 38 6.55 -6.99 9.45
C VAL A 38 6.08 -5.59 9.82
N ASP A 39 5.49 -4.88 8.86
CA ASP A 39 4.92 -3.57 9.09
C ASP A 39 3.40 -3.66 9.11
N ASP A 40 2.78 -2.91 10.01
CA ASP A 40 1.34 -2.74 10.01
C ASP A 40 1.00 -1.53 9.16
N ILE A 41 0.34 -1.77 8.04
CA ILE A 41 -0.03 -0.73 7.08
C ILE A 41 -1.55 -0.68 7.00
N ILE A 42 -2.10 0.53 7.17
CA ILE A 42 -3.54 0.76 7.04
C ILE A 42 -3.78 1.75 5.91
N THR A 43 -4.97 1.69 5.32
CA THR A 43 -5.40 2.67 4.33
C THR A 43 -6.54 3.46 4.92
N ARG A 44 -6.42 4.78 4.90
CA ARG A 44 -7.49 5.70 5.31
C ARG A 44 -7.89 6.56 4.13
N ARG A 45 -9.20 6.62 3.90
CA ARG A 45 -9.77 7.35 2.78
C ARG A 45 -10.36 8.67 3.24
N VAL A 46 -9.88 9.77 2.65
CA VAL A 46 -10.44 11.10 2.88
C VAL A 46 -11.33 11.42 1.68
N TRP A 47 -12.63 11.50 1.93
CA TRP A 47 -13.60 11.82 0.88
C TRP A 47 -13.66 13.31 0.67
N LEU A 48 -13.46 13.75 -0.58
CA LEU A 48 -13.56 15.16 -0.96
C LEU A 48 -14.94 15.50 -1.52
N THR A 49 -15.54 14.58 -2.31
CA THR A 49 -16.89 14.72 -2.82
C THR A 49 -17.59 13.37 -2.87
N PHE A 50 -18.93 13.41 -2.77
CA PHE A 50 -19.79 12.24 -2.94
C PHE A 50 -20.82 12.52 -4.03
N GLY A 51 -21.38 11.44 -4.55
CA GLY A 51 -22.61 11.52 -5.31
C GLY A 51 -22.50 11.89 -6.76
N GLY A 52 -21.30 12.00 -7.25
CA GLY A 52 -21.03 12.12 -8.66
C GLY A 52 -20.45 13.47 -9.07
N PRO A 53 -19.13 13.50 -9.30
CA PRO A 53 -18.21 12.38 -9.11
C PRO A 53 -17.89 12.11 -7.65
N ASN A 54 -17.40 10.90 -7.39
CA ASN A 54 -16.79 10.58 -6.11
C ASN A 54 -15.29 10.88 -6.22
N VAL A 55 -14.80 11.75 -5.34
CA VAL A 55 -13.39 12.13 -5.33
C VAL A 55 -12.85 11.90 -3.93
N TYR A 56 -11.74 11.19 -3.84
CA TYR A 56 -11.13 10.88 -2.56
C TYR A 56 -9.63 10.69 -2.69
N ILE A 57 -8.97 10.71 -1.53
CA ILE A 57 -7.55 10.42 -1.43
C ILE A 57 -7.41 9.22 -0.50
N ASP A 58 -6.75 8.17 -0.96
CA ASP A 58 -6.38 7.02 -0.15
C ASP A 58 -4.97 7.21 0.35
N PHE A 59 -4.82 7.35 1.67
CA PHE A 59 -3.51 7.44 2.32
C PHE A 59 -3.12 6.07 2.84
N ARG A 60 -1.96 5.61 2.41
CA ARG A 60 -1.38 4.39 2.91
C ARG A 60 -0.44 4.74 4.05
N LEU A 61 -0.79 4.33 5.26
CA LEU A 61 -0.11 4.73 6.49
C LEU A 61 0.57 3.54 7.12
N ILE A 62 1.75 3.80 7.69
CA ILE A 62 2.50 2.81 8.46
C ILE A 62 2.32 3.15 9.93
N ASP A 63 1.95 2.14 10.72
CA ASP A 63 1.86 2.27 12.18
C ASP A 63 3.27 2.21 12.76
N GLU A 64 3.73 3.34 13.30
CA GLU A 64 5.06 3.46 13.92
C GLU A 64 5.01 3.25 15.45
N GLY A 65 3.85 2.82 15.98
CA GLY A 65 3.64 2.62 17.41
C GLY A 65 2.91 3.79 18.06
N SER A 66 3.55 4.93 18.17
CA SER A 66 2.95 6.13 18.79
C SER A 66 2.37 7.11 17.78
N PHE A 67 2.62 6.92 16.49
CA PHE A 67 2.12 7.79 15.43
C PHE A 67 2.06 7.00 14.12
N TYR A 68 1.45 7.61 13.09
CA TYR A 68 1.42 7.06 11.75
C TYR A 68 2.29 7.90 10.83
N SER A 69 3.01 7.24 9.92
CA SER A 69 3.72 7.90 8.84
C SER A 69 3.03 7.63 7.52
N CYS A 70 3.12 8.57 6.58
CA CYS A 70 2.54 8.40 5.25
C CYS A 70 3.54 7.69 4.33
N GLN A 71 3.15 6.50 3.84
CA GLN A 71 3.97 5.77 2.88
C GLN A 71 3.71 6.26 1.46
N SER A 72 2.44 6.43 1.12
CA SER A 72 2.02 6.88 -0.21
C SER A 72 0.59 7.38 -0.15
N ALA A 73 0.16 8.07 -1.19
CA ALA A 73 -1.20 8.52 -1.32
C ALA A 73 -1.65 8.46 -2.78
N THR A 74 -2.90 8.11 -2.99
CA THR A 74 -3.51 8.02 -4.32
C THR A 74 -4.75 8.90 -4.38
N TYR A 75 -4.78 9.81 -5.34
CA TYR A 75 -5.96 10.63 -5.63
C TYR A 75 -6.82 9.88 -6.63
N VAL A 76 -8.11 9.73 -6.32
CA VAL A 76 -9.03 8.96 -7.15
C VAL A 76 -10.23 9.83 -7.53
N HIS A 77 -10.58 9.81 -8.80
CA HIS A 77 -11.76 10.45 -9.37
C HIS A 77 -12.59 9.36 -10.03
N ALA A 78 -13.79 9.12 -9.52
CA ALA A 78 -14.66 8.07 -10.02
C ALA A 78 -16.03 8.64 -10.44
N TRP A 79 -16.43 8.37 -11.68
CA TRP A 79 -17.71 8.78 -12.23
C TRP A 79 -18.30 7.64 -13.04
N GLY A 80 -19.44 7.12 -12.58
CA GLY A 80 -20.05 5.97 -13.24
C GLY A 80 -19.08 4.79 -13.27
N ASN A 81 -18.82 4.27 -14.47
CA ASN A 81 -17.87 3.17 -14.66
C ASN A 81 -16.43 3.65 -14.90
N ASN A 82 -16.22 4.97 -14.97
CA ASN A 82 -14.91 5.55 -15.16
C ASN A 82 -14.25 5.79 -13.81
N ARG A 83 -13.06 5.27 -13.65
CA ARG A 83 -12.24 5.48 -12.46
C ARG A 83 -10.84 5.87 -12.92
N GLN A 84 -10.38 7.01 -12.47
CA GLN A 84 -9.01 7.46 -12.74
C GLN A 84 -8.27 7.62 -11.44
N GLU A 85 -7.07 7.08 -11.41
CA GLU A 85 -6.20 7.13 -10.25
C GLU A 85 -4.93 7.90 -10.61
N TYR A 86 -4.50 8.74 -9.68
CA TYR A 86 -3.24 9.45 -9.80
C TYR A 86 -2.42 9.19 -8.54
N GLN A 87 -1.29 8.54 -8.73
CA GLN A 87 -0.35 8.31 -7.62
C GLN A 87 0.34 9.62 -7.31
N LEU A 88 0.16 10.13 -6.10
CA LEU A 88 0.76 11.39 -5.69
C LEU A 88 2.26 11.24 -5.53
N SER A 89 3.00 12.30 -5.84
CA SER A 89 4.42 12.33 -5.53
C SER A 89 4.64 12.35 -4.03
N GLU A 90 5.84 12.06 -3.58
CA GLU A 90 6.18 12.08 -2.16
C GLU A 90 5.89 13.46 -1.55
N ALA A 91 6.26 14.53 -2.24
CA ALA A 91 6.01 15.89 -1.76
C ALA A 91 4.53 16.21 -1.69
N GLU A 92 3.75 15.83 -2.69
CA GLU A 92 2.30 16.03 -2.71
C GLU A 92 1.62 15.22 -1.61
N ALA A 93 2.03 13.97 -1.43
CA ALA A 93 1.47 13.10 -0.40
C ALA A 93 1.74 13.66 1.00
N ASP A 94 2.94 14.13 1.26
CA ASP A 94 3.31 14.71 2.56
C ASP A 94 2.54 16.00 2.84
N GLU A 95 2.38 16.85 1.84
CA GLU A 95 1.62 18.09 1.98
C GLU A 95 0.17 17.82 2.35
N LEU A 96 -0.48 16.90 1.63
CA LEU A 96 -1.88 16.55 1.90
C LEU A 96 -2.03 15.76 3.19
N PHE A 97 -1.08 14.91 3.51
CA PHE A 97 -1.08 14.17 4.77
C PHE A 97 -1.06 15.14 5.96
N ASN A 98 -0.22 16.16 5.90
CA ASN A 98 -0.15 17.19 6.96
C ASN A 98 -1.41 18.03 6.99
N ALA A 99 -1.99 18.35 5.84
CA ALA A 99 -3.23 19.14 5.76
C ALA A 99 -4.41 18.41 6.39
N TYR A 100 -4.48 17.08 6.26
CA TYR A 100 -5.59 16.27 6.77
C TYR A 100 -5.25 15.51 8.07
N ALA A 101 -4.23 15.95 8.79
CA ALA A 101 -3.77 15.25 9.99
C ALA A 101 -4.88 15.03 11.03
N LEU A 102 -5.74 16.04 11.25
CA LEU A 102 -6.84 15.93 12.20
C LEU A 102 -7.88 14.90 11.76
N GLU A 103 -8.25 14.92 10.48
CA GLU A 103 -9.23 14.00 9.91
C GLU A 103 -8.70 12.58 9.87
N LEU A 104 -7.40 12.42 9.70
CA LEU A 104 -6.73 11.11 9.72
C LEU A 104 -6.50 10.62 11.15
N LYS A 105 -6.72 11.46 12.14
CA LYS A 105 -6.60 11.15 13.59
C LYS A 105 -5.21 10.60 13.96
N ILE A 106 -4.23 11.32 13.52
CA ILE A 106 -2.84 10.99 13.83
C ILE A 106 -2.33 11.87 14.95
#